data_7421d2a1c2b3c9fadb27314d5733fcc7
#
_entry.id   7421d2a1c2b3c9fadb27314d5733fcc7
#
_cell.length_a   1.000
_cell.length_b   1.000
_cell.length_c   1.000
_cell.angle_alpha   90.00
_cell.angle_beta   90.00
_cell.angle_gamma   90.00
#
_symmetry.space_group_name_H-M   'P 1'
#
loop_
_entity.id
_entity.type
_entity.pdbx_description
1 polymer ?
#
loop_
_entity_poly.entity_id
_entity_poly.type
_entity_poly.pdbx_seq_one_letter_code
_entity_poly.pdbx_strand_id
1 'polypeptide(L)'
;MIRLAFRNLFQNKVRLVISVGGVALALLLILSLDAIFTGVERQVTAYIEYSGADIWVSQADVRNMHMASSSLPDSVARKVKFVPGVASVSPILYLTNNVVAGDERNLAYIIGLPENTELGGPWDISSGRSLPAEGEAIINRGVAEKSGIALGDEVEILGDEFKVTGFSEGTASLVNSVAFISMKDFEEMRGSYDTISFLLVKVSDGESPEAVAARIQTQVRDVTAQTRNDFAAQERQVIKDMSTDVITIMNLIGFLIGLAVMALTVYTSTLSRRREYGMLKALGARNTDLYLTVLAQAILSVILGFLFGLALTLLLTIVIPIFGSNLVLEVSRISLLKVGSVSLVIAAISAMLPIRQIAGLDPAMVFRGR
;
A
#
# COMPACT_ATOMS: atom_id res chain seq x y z
N MET A 1 -35.11 15.53 -16.47
CA MET A 1 -33.99 14.84 -17.14
C MET A 1 -33.38 13.75 -16.24
N ILE A 2 -32.96 14.01 -14.99
CA ILE A 2 -32.38 12.98 -14.10
C ILE A 2 -33.36 11.81 -13.82
N ARG A 3 -34.65 12.06 -13.59
CA ARG A 3 -35.67 11.00 -13.42
C ARG A 3 -35.79 10.10 -14.67
N LEU A 4 -35.63 10.66 -15.85
CA LEU A 4 -35.66 9.91 -17.11
C LEU A 4 -34.38 9.03 -17.22
N ALA A 5 -33.20 9.57 -16.92
CA ALA A 5 -31.94 8.83 -16.92
C ALA A 5 -31.99 7.64 -15.93
N PHE A 6 -32.50 7.87 -14.71
CA PHE A 6 -32.67 6.83 -13.70
C PHE A 6 -33.64 5.72 -14.19
N ARG A 7 -34.84 6.09 -14.65
CA ARG A 7 -35.80 5.14 -15.17
C ARG A 7 -35.25 4.35 -16.35
N ASN A 8 -34.52 5.02 -17.23
CA ASN A 8 -33.87 4.42 -18.38
C ASN A 8 -32.84 3.38 -18.02
N LEU A 9 -32.06 3.63 -16.96
CA LEU A 9 -31.00 2.73 -16.49
C LEU A 9 -31.61 1.45 -15.87
N PHE A 10 -32.65 1.59 -15.05
CA PHE A 10 -33.24 0.47 -14.31
C PHE A 10 -34.31 -0.34 -15.11
N GLN A 11 -34.73 0.15 -16.27
CA GLN A 11 -35.77 -0.51 -17.08
C GLN A 11 -35.29 -1.84 -17.67
N ASN A 12 -34.01 -2.00 -17.97
CA ASN A 12 -33.42 -3.24 -18.49
C ASN A 12 -32.33 -3.76 -17.54
N LYS A 13 -32.69 -4.74 -16.71
CA LYS A 13 -31.82 -5.31 -15.68
C LYS A 13 -30.52 -5.93 -16.24
N VAL A 14 -30.61 -6.63 -17.38
CA VAL A 14 -29.42 -7.24 -18.02
C VAL A 14 -28.41 -6.17 -18.42
N ARG A 15 -28.90 -5.12 -19.05
CA ARG A 15 -28.04 -3.99 -19.47
C ARG A 15 -27.46 -3.24 -18.27
N LEU A 16 -28.27 -3.06 -17.22
CA LEU A 16 -27.78 -2.47 -15.97
C LEU A 16 -26.62 -3.29 -15.40
N VAL A 17 -26.78 -4.60 -15.28
CA VAL A 17 -25.75 -5.50 -14.76
C VAL A 17 -24.48 -5.45 -15.61
N ILE A 18 -24.61 -5.50 -16.94
CA ILE A 18 -23.44 -5.42 -17.84
C ILE A 18 -22.74 -4.06 -17.71
N SER A 19 -23.51 -2.97 -17.67
CA SER A 19 -22.96 -1.60 -17.58
C SER A 19 -22.27 -1.37 -16.24
N VAL A 20 -23.01 -1.58 -15.16
CA VAL A 20 -22.51 -1.33 -13.79
C VAL A 20 -21.43 -2.36 -13.43
N GLY A 21 -21.64 -3.64 -13.78
CA GLY A 21 -20.69 -4.71 -13.52
C GLY A 21 -19.36 -4.53 -14.26
N GLY A 22 -19.40 -4.16 -15.54
CA GLY A 22 -18.20 -3.92 -16.31
C GLY A 22 -17.37 -2.73 -15.79
N VAL A 23 -18.05 -1.63 -15.42
CA VAL A 23 -17.41 -0.48 -14.79
C VAL A 23 -16.88 -0.87 -13.39
N ALA A 24 -17.67 -1.62 -12.62
CA ALA A 24 -17.27 -2.07 -11.29
C ALA A 24 -16.01 -2.94 -11.34
N LEU A 25 -15.89 -3.86 -12.31
CA LEU A 25 -14.72 -4.70 -12.48
C LEU A 25 -13.46 -3.88 -12.88
N ALA A 26 -13.63 -2.90 -13.77
CA ALA A 26 -12.52 -2.02 -14.14
C ALA A 26 -12.04 -1.17 -12.95
N LEU A 27 -12.97 -0.61 -12.17
CA LEU A 27 -12.65 0.19 -10.99
C LEU A 27 -12.15 -0.69 -9.83
N LEU A 28 -12.64 -1.92 -9.69
CA LEU A 28 -12.11 -2.91 -8.77
C LEU A 28 -10.63 -3.17 -9.04
N LEU A 29 -10.25 -3.37 -10.31
CA LEU A 29 -8.84 -3.58 -10.69
C LEU A 29 -7.97 -2.40 -10.26
N ILE A 30 -8.39 -1.17 -10.58
CA ILE A 30 -7.64 0.05 -10.23
C ILE A 30 -7.55 0.21 -8.70
N LEU A 31 -8.68 0.09 -8.00
CA LEU A 31 -8.73 0.23 -6.54
C LEU A 31 -7.93 -0.85 -5.82
N SER A 32 -8.02 -2.11 -6.27
CA SER A 32 -7.28 -3.21 -5.64
C SER A 32 -5.77 -3.06 -5.83
N LEU A 33 -5.32 -2.66 -7.02
CA LEU A 33 -3.90 -2.40 -7.27
C LEU A 33 -3.39 -1.25 -6.39
N ASP A 34 -4.10 -0.13 -6.35
CA ASP A 34 -3.72 1.02 -5.51
C ASP A 34 -3.72 0.64 -4.02
N ALA A 35 -4.70 -0.19 -3.58
CA ALA A 35 -4.77 -0.69 -2.21
C ALA A 35 -3.61 -1.65 -1.86
N ILE A 36 -3.20 -2.51 -2.80
CA ILE A 36 -2.03 -3.39 -2.62
C ILE A 36 -0.77 -2.55 -2.43
N PHE A 37 -0.52 -1.58 -3.30
CA PHE A 37 0.67 -0.75 -3.21
C PHE A 37 0.69 0.11 -1.93
N THR A 38 -0.44 0.67 -1.53
CA THR A 38 -0.57 1.39 -0.25
C THR A 38 -0.28 0.46 0.93
N GLY A 39 -0.77 -0.78 0.88
CA GLY A 39 -0.48 -1.80 1.89
C GLY A 39 1.00 -2.17 1.95
N VAL A 40 1.65 -2.35 0.80
CA VAL A 40 3.10 -2.63 0.72
C VAL A 40 3.91 -1.45 1.26
N GLU A 41 3.60 -0.21 0.88
CA GLU A 41 4.25 1.00 1.43
C GLU A 41 4.19 1.03 2.96
N ARG A 42 3.04 0.68 3.54
CA ARG A 42 2.87 0.62 5.00
C ARG A 42 3.66 -0.52 5.64
N GLN A 43 3.63 -1.71 5.04
CA GLN A 43 4.35 -2.86 5.57
C GLN A 43 5.87 -2.63 5.57
N VAL A 44 6.42 -2.02 4.51
CA VAL A 44 7.85 -1.75 4.39
C VAL A 44 8.33 -0.74 5.43
N THR A 45 7.49 0.23 5.79
CA THR A 45 7.84 1.22 6.83
C THR A 45 7.47 0.79 8.25
N ALA A 46 6.78 -0.33 8.43
CA ALA A 46 6.25 -0.74 9.72
C ALA A 46 7.36 -0.85 10.79
N TYR A 47 8.50 -1.46 10.47
CA TYR A 47 9.60 -1.56 11.41
C TYR A 47 10.12 -0.18 11.86
N ILE A 48 10.22 0.78 10.92
CA ILE A 48 10.66 2.14 11.23
C ILE A 48 9.65 2.85 12.12
N GLU A 49 8.37 2.76 11.77
CA GLU A 49 7.26 3.44 12.45
C GLU A 49 7.02 2.91 13.86
N TYR A 50 7.19 1.60 14.06
CA TYR A 50 6.95 0.93 15.34
C TYR A 50 8.22 0.67 16.17
N SER A 51 9.39 1.07 15.71
CA SER A 51 10.67 0.92 16.43
C SER A 51 10.74 1.62 17.78
N GLY A 52 9.80 2.52 18.10
CA GLY A 52 9.83 3.37 19.29
C GLY A 52 10.78 4.56 19.20
N ALA A 53 11.65 4.62 18.18
CA ALA A 53 12.58 5.72 17.97
C ALA A 53 11.92 6.98 17.43
N ASP A 54 12.42 8.14 17.81
CA ASP A 54 12.02 9.44 17.25
C ASP A 54 12.96 9.88 16.12
N ILE A 55 14.26 9.44 16.19
CA ILE A 55 15.29 9.73 15.20
C ILE A 55 16.03 8.44 14.86
N TRP A 56 16.37 8.30 13.57
CA TRP A 56 17.23 7.27 13.02
C TRP A 56 18.55 7.89 12.60
N VAL A 57 19.65 7.29 13.05
CA VAL A 57 21.01 7.70 12.67
C VAL A 57 21.66 6.58 11.89
N SER A 58 22.15 6.92 10.72
CA SER A 58 22.83 6.03 9.77
C SER A 58 24.18 6.59 9.38
N GLN A 59 24.98 5.81 8.66
CA GLN A 59 26.18 6.31 7.99
C GLN A 59 25.86 7.50 7.07
N ALA A 60 26.80 8.41 6.87
CA ALA A 60 26.63 9.54 5.97
C ALA A 60 26.06 9.13 4.61
N ASP A 61 25.09 9.90 4.13
CA ASP A 61 24.38 9.70 2.87
C ASP A 61 23.49 8.44 2.78
N VAL A 62 23.44 7.59 3.81
CA VAL A 62 22.48 6.49 3.89
C VAL A 62 21.14 7.02 4.43
N ARG A 63 20.07 6.92 3.63
CA ARG A 63 18.78 7.53 3.92
C ARG A 63 17.63 6.53 4.01
N ASN A 64 17.89 5.22 3.83
CA ASN A 64 16.91 4.16 3.90
C ASN A 64 17.58 2.83 4.32
N MET A 65 16.78 1.82 4.64
CA MET A 65 17.29 0.51 5.05
C MET A 65 17.53 -0.43 3.86
N HIS A 66 16.76 -0.30 2.77
CA HIS A 66 16.70 -1.31 1.72
C HIS A 66 17.78 -1.18 0.64
N MET A 67 18.17 0.05 0.29
CA MET A 67 19.02 0.29 -0.89
C MET A 67 20.48 0.52 -0.55
N ALA A 68 20.81 0.80 0.71
CA ALA A 68 22.18 1.06 1.11
C ALA A 68 22.48 0.45 2.48
N SER A 69 23.60 -0.25 2.57
CA SER A 69 24.11 -0.73 3.84
C SER A 69 24.65 0.43 4.67
N SER A 70 24.26 0.51 5.91
CA SER A 70 24.83 1.44 6.88
C SER A 70 25.80 0.69 7.79
N SER A 71 26.97 1.29 8.01
CA SER A 71 27.98 0.78 8.93
C SER A 71 28.57 1.95 9.70
N LEU A 72 28.21 2.05 10.96
CA LEU A 72 28.68 3.08 11.89
C LEU A 72 29.63 2.46 12.91
N PRO A 73 30.75 3.11 13.29
CA PRO A 73 31.53 2.70 14.44
C PRO A 73 30.66 2.75 15.71
N ASP A 74 30.79 1.77 16.61
CA ASP A 74 30.05 1.74 17.89
C ASP A 74 30.26 3.02 18.71
N SER A 75 31.44 3.64 18.61
CA SER A 75 31.73 4.92 19.24
C SER A 75 30.76 6.06 18.92
N VAL A 76 30.03 5.96 17.81
CA VAL A 76 29.00 6.93 17.42
C VAL A 76 27.84 6.93 18.41
N ALA A 77 27.44 5.75 18.92
CA ALA A 77 26.39 5.65 19.93
C ALA A 77 26.72 6.48 21.18
N ARG A 78 27.97 6.42 21.65
CA ARG A 78 28.43 7.23 22.78
C ARG A 78 28.42 8.73 22.48
N LYS A 79 28.82 9.15 21.28
CA LYS A 79 28.83 10.58 20.90
C LYS A 79 27.37 11.11 20.82
N VAL A 80 26.46 10.37 20.18
CA VAL A 80 25.07 10.78 20.04
C VAL A 80 24.36 10.85 21.40
N LYS A 81 24.68 9.93 22.33
CA LYS A 81 24.09 9.91 23.69
C LYS A 81 24.31 11.22 24.45
N PHE A 82 25.43 11.90 24.19
CA PHE A 82 25.78 13.17 24.86
C PHE A 82 25.26 14.43 24.14
N VAL A 83 24.57 14.27 22.99
CA VAL A 83 23.97 15.41 22.31
C VAL A 83 22.79 15.94 23.13
N PRO A 84 22.71 17.26 23.39
CA PRO A 84 21.58 17.83 24.13
C PRO A 84 20.22 17.50 23.47
N GLY A 85 19.27 17.04 24.28
CA GLY A 85 17.95 16.64 23.83
C GLY A 85 17.81 15.15 23.50
N VAL A 86 18.88 14.36 23.61
CA VAL A 86 18.82 12.90 23.49
C VAL A 86 18.49 12.29 24.85
N ALA A 87 17.40 11.51 24.95
CA ALA A 87 17.02 10.79 26.15
C ALA A 87 17.71 9.43 26.25
N SER A 88 17.61 8.63 25.19
CA SER A 88 18.26 7.33 25.11
C SER A 88 18.66 6.98 23.68
N VAL A 89 19.58 6.03 23.56
CA VAL A 89 20.05 5.52 22.28
C VAL A 89 20.08 3.99 22.33
N SER A 90 19.71 3.33 21.23
CA SER A 90 19.82 1.89 21.06
C SER A 90 20.44 1.57 19.71
N PRO A 91 21.64 0.97 19.68
CA PRO A 91 22.19 0.47 18.43
C PRO A 91 21.43 -0.75 17.96
N ILE A 92 21.32 -0.92 16.64
CA ILE A 92 20.81 -2.14 16.02
C ILE A 92 21.76 -2.60 14.93
N LEU A 93 21.83 -3.91 14.76
CA LEU A 93 22.42 -4.55 13.58
C LEU A 93 21.32 -4.97 12.64
N TYR A 94 21.56 -4.86 11.35
CA TYR A 94 20.58 -5.15 10.31
C TYR A 94 21.23 -5.80 9.11
N LEU A 95 20.59 -6.84 8.62
CA LEU A 95 20.84 -7.39 7.29
C LEU A 95 19.59 -8.07 6.76
N THR A 96 19.54 -8.26 5.45
CA THR A 96 18.51 -9.05 4.77
C THR A 96 19.06 -10.42 4.43
N ASN A 97 18.43 -11.48 4.94
CA ASN A 97 18.78 -12.86 4.63
C ASN A 97 17.55 -13.77 4.78
N ASN A 98 17.75 -15.07 4.50
CA ASN A 98 16.72 -16.06 4.69
C ASN A 98 16.71 -16.60 6.12
N VAL A 99 15.52 -16.75 6.69
CA VAL A 99 15.26 -17.64 7.83
C VAL A 99 14.80 -18.96 7.23
N VAL A 100 15.55 -20.02 7.51
CA VAL A 100 15.19 -21.39 7.11
C VAL A 100 14.41 -22.02 8.24
N ALA A 101 13.17 -22.35 7.98
CA ALA A 101 12.23 -22.92 8.94
C ALA A 101 11.68 -24.23 8.37
N GLY A 102 12.20 -25.37 8.83
CA GLY A 102 11.95 -26.66 8.19
C GLY A 102 12.50 -26.68 6.76
N ASP A 103 11.66 -27.03 5.78
CA ASP A 103 12.03 -27.06 4.37
C ASP A 103 11.81 -25.69 3.64
N GLU A 104 11.27 -24.71 4.34
CA GLU A 104 10.96 -23.39 3.76
C GLU A 104 12.04 -22.34 4.03
N ARG A 105 12.34 -21.54 2.99
CA ARG A 105 13.22 -20.37 3.09
C ARG A 105 12.40 -19.11 2.99
N ASN A 106 12.37 -18.35 4.05
CA ASN A 106 11.62 -17.10 4.13
C ASN A 106 12.58 -15.91 4.19
N LEU A 107 12.49 -15.01 3.23
CA LEU A 107 13.28 -13.78 3.26
C LEU A 107 12.89 -12.95 4.48
N ALA A 108 13.87 -12.51 5.24
CA ALA A 108 13.65 -11.73 6.46
C ALA A 108 14.68 -10.62 6.63
N TYR A 109 14.26 -9.58 7.29
CA TYR A 109 15.13 -8.59 7.92
C TYR A 109 15.56 -9.15 9.26
N ILE A 110 16.83 -9.48 9.38
CA ILE A 110 17.41 -9.95 10.61
C ILE A 110 17.88 -8.74 11.41
N ILE A 111 17.31 -8.56 12.59
CA ILE A 111 17.60 -7.45 13.50
C ILE A 111 18.34 -8.00 14.72
N GLY A 112 19.57 -7.56 14.92
CA GLY A 112 20.34 -7.81 16.14
C GLY A 112 20.03 -6.74 17.18
N LEU A 113 19.55 -7.16 18.36
CA LEU A 113 19.10 -6.28 19.44
C LEU A 113 20.02 -6.38 20.66
N PRO A 114 20.32 -5.27 21.36
CA PRO A 114 20.92 -5.31 22.70
C PRO A 114 19.99 -6.01 23.69
N GLU A 115 20.58 -6.67 24.70
CA GLU A 115 19.85 -7.44 25.71
C GLU A 115 18.72 -6.67 26.42
N ASN A 116 18.91 -5.39 26.68
CA ASN A 116 17.98 -4.55 27.43
C ASN A 116 17.60 -3.30 26.63
N THR A 117 16.98 -3.50 25.46
CA THR A 117 16.52 -2.39 24.64
C THR A 117 15.01 -2.12 24.80
N GLU A 118 14.66 -0.83 24.83
CA GLU A 118 13.27 -0.38 24.71
C GLU A 118 12.94 0.03 23.26
N LEU A 119 13.97 0.11 22.37
CA LEU A 119 13.85 0.57 21.00
C LEU A 119 14.26 -0.52 20.02
N GLY A 120 13.55 -0.62 18.92
CA GLY A 120 13.88 -1.51 17.79
C GLY A 120 13.44 -2.96 17.94
N GLY A 121 12.86 -3.33 19.09
CA GLY A 121 12.31 -4.68 19.31
C GLY A 121 10.97 -4.88 18.61
N PRO A 122 10.43 -6.13 18.67
CA PRO A 122 9.10 -6.41 18.14
C PRO A 122 8.04 -5.64 18.92
N TRP A 123 7.15 -4.99 18.19
CA TRP A 123 6.12 -4.09 18.76
C TRP A 123 4.82 -4.80 19.14
N ASP A 124 4.62 -6.02 18.67
CA ASP A 124 3.46 -6.85 18.97
C ASP A 124 3.90 -8.31 19.09
N ILE A 125 3.70 -8.90 20.27
CA ILE A 125 4.07 -10.26 20.59
C ILE A 125 2.79 -11.09 20.83
N SER A 126 2.56 -12.06 19.95
CA SER A 126 1.40 -12.94 20.07
C SER A 126 1.63 -14.05 21.09
N SER A 127 2.87 -14.52 21.28
CA SER A 127 3.22 -15.53 22.27
C SER A 127 4.72 -15.58 22.51
N GLY A 128 5.13 -16.05 23.69
CA GLY A 128 6.53 -16.22 24.06
C GLY A 128 7.18 -14.95 24.62
N ARG A 129 8.48 -14.82 24.39
CA ARG A 129 9.32 -13.70 24.89
C ARG A 129 9.23 -12.49 23.97
N SER A 130 9.46 -11.29 24.55
CA SER A 130 9.49 -10.03 23.82
C SER A 130 10.89 -9.61 23.34
N LEU A 131 11.95 -10.18 23.90
CA LEU A 131 13.33 -9.96 23.46
C LEU A 131 14.06 -11.31 23.43
N PRO A 132 14.88 -11.55 22.40
CA PRO A 132 15.67 -12.77 22.29
C PRO A 132 16.90 -12.70 23.21
N ALA A 133 17.27 -13.80 23.86
CA ALA A 133 18.56 -14.00 24.49
C ALA A 133 19.55 -14.62 23.48
N GLU A 134 20.81 -14.88 23.91
CA GLU A 134 21.80 -15.58 23.08
C GLU A 134 21.30 -16.94 22.65
N GLY A 135 21.43 -17.28 21.37
CA GLY A 135 20.93 -18.52 20.76
C GLY A 135 19.42 -18.57 20.59
N GLU A 136 18.72 -17.46 20.79
CA GLU A 136 17.27 -17.36 20.65
C GLU A 136 16.85 -16.45 19.50
N ALA A 137 15.72 -16.80 18.88
CA ALA A 137 15.11 -15.95 17.85
C ALA A 137 13.63 -15.69 18.14
N ILE A 138 13.17 -14.50 17.74
CA ILE A 138 11.75 -14.17 17.65
C ILE A 138 11.44 -14.00 16.16
N ILE A 139 10.47 -14.77 15.67
CA ILE A 139 10.07 -14.75 14.25
C ILE A 139 8.61 -14.34 14.10
N ASN A 140 8.23 -13.98 12.88
CA ASN A 140 6.84 -13.65 12.61
C ASN A 140 5.95 -14.90 12.72
N ARG A 141 4.80 -14.75 13.37
CA ARG A 141 3.83 -15.84 13.58
C ARG A 141 3.34 -16.45 12.28
N GLY A 142 3.03 -15.65 11.26
CA GLY A 142 2.57 -16.15 9.96
C GLY A 142 3.64 -16.98 9.25
N VAL A 143 4.93 -16.67 9.42
CA VAL A 143 6.05 -17.48 8.92
C VAL A 143 6.10 -18.80 9.69
N ALA A 144 5.99 -18.77 11.01
CA ALA A 144 6.00 -19.97 11.85
C ALA A 144 4.83 -20.92 11.52
N GLU A 145 3.62 -20.40 11.41
CA GLU A 145 2.42 -21.19 11.07
C GLU A 145 2.55 -21.86 9.69
N LYS A 146 3.08 -21.12 8.69
CA LYS A 146 3.27 -21.63 7.33
C LYS A 146 4.32 -22.74 7.27
N SER A 147 5.41 -22.60 8.04
CA SER A 147 6.50 -23.57 8.08
C SER A 147 6.30 -24.66 9.15
N GLY A 148 5.20 -24.64 9.91
CA GLY A 148 4.89 -25.62 10.96
C GLY A 148 5.80 -25.54 12.19
N ILE A 149 6.38 -24.37 12.47
CA ILE A 149 7.31 -24.13 13.60
C ILE A 149 6.53 -23.77 14.85
N ALA A 150 6.83 -24.44 15.94
CA ALA A 150 6.30 -24.17 17.28
C ALA A 150 7.33 -23.45 18.17
N LEU A 151 6.86 -22.89 19.30
CA LEU A 151 7.78 -22.35 20.32
C LEU A 151 8.68 -23.46 20.87
N GLY A 152 9.98 -23.24 20.83
CA GLY A 152 11.01 -24.17 21.26
C GLY A 152 11.67 -24.95 20.14
N ASP A 153 11.11 -24.91 18.93
CA ASP A 153 11.76 -25.46 17.74
C ASP A 153 12.93 -24.58 17.28
N GLU A 154 13.73 -25.09 16.38
CA GLU A 154 14.93 -24.42 15.85
C GLU A 154 14.69 -23.90 14.44
N VAL A 155 15.28 -22.75 14.15
CA VAL A 155 15.34 -22.15 12.80
C VAL A 155 16.79 -21.80 12.48
N GLU A 156 17.18 -21.93 11.21
CA GLU A 156 18.51 -21.56 10.76
C GLU A 156 18.50 -20.11 10.25
N ILE A 157 19.42 -19.30 10.75
CA ILE A 157 19.67 -17.92 10.33
C ILE A 157 21.15 -17.78 10.03
N LEU A 158 21.53 -17.47 8.79
CA LEU A 158 22.92 -17.29 8.35
C LEU A 158 23.83 -18.53 8.55
N GLY A 159 23.26 -19.72 8.70
CA GLY A 159 23.98 -20.97 8.89
C GLY A 159 24.10 -21.41 10.34
N ASP A 160 23.63 -20.61 11.30
CA ASP A 160 23.57 -20.94 12.72
C ASP A 160 22.13 -21.26 13.14
N GLU A 161 21.96 -22.18 14.09
CA GLU A 161 20.68 -22.60 14.62
C GLU A 161 20.23 -21.74 15.80
N PHE A 162 18.99 -21.29 15.78
CA PHE A 162 18.36 -20.45 16.81
C PHE A 162 17.08 -21.08 17.33
N LYS A 163 16.94 -21.13 18.65
CA LYS A 163 15.71 -21.58 19.28
C LYS A 163 14.63 -20.51 19.21
N VAL A 164 13.46 -20.82 18.65
CA VAL A 164 12.33 -19.91 18.58
C VAL A 164 11.68 -19.77 19.96
N THR A 165 11.77 -18.59 20.56
CA THR A 165 11.26 -18.30 21.90
C THR A 165 10.11 -17.29 21.91
N GLY A 166 9.78 -16.69 20.78
CA GLY A 166 8.66 -15.78 20.66
C GLY A 166 8.14 -15.66 19.23
N PHE A 167 6.87 -15.35 19.12
CA PHE A 167 6.22 -15.01 17.86
C PHE A 167 5.74 -13.56 17.86
N SER A 168 6.16 -12.80 16.85
CA SER A 168 5.72 -11.42 16.62
C SER A 168 4.57 -11.38 15.62
N GLU A 169 3.70 -10.37 15.74
CA GLU A 169 2.66 -10.04 14.77
C GLU A 169 2.92 -8.70 14.10
N GLY A 170 2.35 -8.49 12.91
CA GLY A 170 2.54 -7.25 12.14
C GLY A 170 3.96 -7.05 11.58
N THR A 171 4.87 -8.00 11.79
CA THR A 171 6.28 -7.98 11.39
C THR A 171 6.54 -8.70 10.06
N ALA A 172 5.50 -9.01 9.29
CA ALA A 172 5.63 -9.58 7.95
C ALA A 172 5.05 -8.65 6.89
N SER A 173 5.67 -8.67 5.73
CA SER A 173 5.19 -8.04 4.50
C SER A 173 4.90 -9.09 3.43
N LEU A 174 4.47 -8.65 2.25
CA LEU A 174 4.29 -9.54 1.10
C LEU A 174 5.59 -10.24 0.69
N VAL A 175 6.73 -9.57 0.86
CA VAL A 175 8.04 -10.00 0.32
C VAL A 175 8.95 -10.56 1.40
N ASN A 176 8.87 -10.05 2.63
CA ASN A 176 9.77 -10.37 3.73
C ASN A 176 9.05 -10.36 5.09
N SER A 177 9.74 -10.88 6.08
CA SER A 177 9.36 -10.78 7.49
C SER A 177 10.46 -10.09 8.29
N VAL A 178 10.25 -9.87 9.59
CA VAL A 178 11.31 -9.44 10.51
C VAL A 178 11.58 -10.57 11.49
N ALA A 179 12.85 -10.91 11.66
CA ALA A 179 13.33 -11.81 12.69
C ALA A 179 14.28 -11.05 13.62
N PHE A 180 14.15 -11.32 14.91
CA PHE A 180 14.96 -10.67 15.93
C PHE A 180 15.84 -11.70 16.61
N ILE A 181 17.13 -11.40 16.74
CA ILE A 181 18.14 -12.20 17.45
C ILE A 181 18.93 -11.30 18.40
N SER A 182 19.76 -11.87 19.26
CA SER A 182 20.61 -11.05 20.10
C SER A 182 21.68 -10.32 19.26
N MET A 183 22.09 -9.14 19.69
CA MET A 183 23.16 -8.39 19.04
C MET A 183 24.46 -9.19 19.06
N LYS A 184 24.73 -9.91 20.11
CA LYS A 184 25.94 -10.72 20.28
C LYS A 184 26.02 -11.84 19.26
N ASP A 185 24.93 -12.61 19.08
CA ASP A 185 24.87 -13.66 18.05
C ASP A 185 25.07 -13.06 16.65
N PHE A 186 24.45 -11.90 16.40
CA PHE A 186 24.61 -11.22 15.12
C PHE A 186 26.06 -10.79 14.85
N GLU A 187 26.75 -10.25 15.88
CA GLU A 187 28.17 -9.87 15.81
C GLU A 187 29.06 -11.10 15.56
N GLU A 188 28.81 -12.20 16.24
CA GLU A 188 29.54 -13.48 16.07
C GLU A 188 29.39 -14.00 14.65
N MET A 189 28.18 -14.07 14.11
CA MET A 189 27.91 -14.49 12.74
C MET A 189 28.56 -13.58 11.70
N ARG A 190 28.60 -12.27 11.95
CA ARG A 190 29.22 -11.30 11.05
C ARG A 190 30.73 -11.25 11.17
N GLY A 191 31.31 -11.71 12.28
CA GLY A 191 32.72 -11.60 12.60
C GLY A 191 33.21 -10.16 12.82
N SER A 192 32.31 -9.26 13.24
CA SER A 192 32.61 -7.83 13.46
C SER A 192 31.86 -7.31 14.68
N TYR A 193 32.61 -6.80 15.66
CA TYR A 193 32.12 -6.36 16.97
C TYR A 193 32.12 -4.85 17.18
N ASP A 194 32.73 -4.08 16.28
CA ASP A 194 32.94 -2.64 16.45
C ASP A 194 32.01 -1.78 15.59
N THR A 195 31.03 -2.38 14.95
CA THR A 195 30.14 -1.68 14.01
C THR A 195 28.69 -1.98 14.26
N ILE A 196 27.85 -0.95 14.13
CA ILE A 196 26.40 -1.02 14.19
C ILE A 196 25.81 -0.60 12.83
N SER A 197 24.62 -1.08 12.49
CA SER A 197 23.97 -0.69 11.24
C SER A 197 23.26 0.65 11.37
N PHE A 198 22.42 0.79 12.38
CA PHE A 198 21.68 2.01 12.68
C PHE A 198 21.70 2.29 14.17
N LEU A 199 21.56 3.57 14.52
CA LEU A 199 21.35 3.98 15.90
C LEU A 199 19.96 4.60 16.05
N LEU A 200 19.15 3.99 16.87
CA LEU A 200 17.82 4.46 17.25
C LEU A 200 17.95 5.44 18.39
N VAL A 201 17.26 6.57 18.30
CA VAL A 201 17.35 7.65 19.28
C VAL A 201 15.97 8.02 19.78
N LYS A 202 15.82 8.09 21.09
CA LYS A 202 14.66 8.66 21.78
C LYS A 202 14.99 10.08 22.17
N VAL A 203 14.08 11.00 21.88
CA VAL A 203 14.23 12.43 22.20
C VAL A 203 13.65 12.68 23.59
N SER A 204 14.29 13.60 24.33
CA SER A 204 13.82 14.03 25.65
C SER A 204 12.48 14.77 25.58
N ASP A 205 11.66 14.63 26.60
CA ASP A 205 10.36 15.30 26.66
C ASP A 205 10.49 16.82 26.47
N GLY A 206 9.65 17.37 25.61
CA GLY A 206 9.63 18.79 25.27
C GLY A 206 10.62 19.25 24.20
N GLU A 207 11.49 18.39 23.71
CA GLU A 207 12.38 18.68 22.58
C GLU A 207 11.75 18.23 21.24
N SER A 208 12.06 18.98 20.17
CA SER A 208 11.61 18.59 18.82
C SER A 208 12.58 17.60 18.19
N PRO A 209 12.11 16.47 17.63
CA PRO A 209 12.95 15.51 16.91
C PRO A 209 13.77 16.15 15.79
N GLU A 210 13.21 17.12 15.07
CA GLU A 210 13.88 17.85 13.99
C GLU A 210 15.08 18.66 14.51
N ALA A 211 14.89 19.36 15.66
CA ALA A 211 15.96 20.14 16.27
C ALA A 211 17.07 19.24 16.80
N VAL A 212 16.74 18.11 17.41
CA VAL A 212 17.70 17.14 17.93
C VAL A 212 18.43 16.45 16.77
N ALA A 213 17.75 16.06 15.72
CA ALA A 213 18.37 15.49 14.51
C ALA A 213 19.39 16.46 13.88
N ALA A 214 19.04 17.75 13.77
CA ALA A 214 19.94 18.78 13.27
C ALA A 214 21.18 18.96 14.17
N ARG A 215 21.03 18.88 15.52
CA ARG A 215 22.14 18.92 16.46
C ARG A 215 23.06 17.71 16.29
N ILE A 216 22.52 16.50 16.17
CA ILE A 216 23.27 15.28 15.91
C ILE A 216 24.08 15.44 14.61
N GLN A 217 23.44 15.88 13.53
CA GLN A 217 24.06 16.09 12.22
C GLN A 217 25.22 17.08 12.27
N THR A 218 25.14 18.09 13.15
CA THR A 218 26.17 19.13 13.28
C THR A 218 27.32 18.71 14.18
N GLN A 219 27.01 17.96 15.27
CA GLN A 219 28.02 17.64 16.31
C GLN A 219 28.73 16.31 16.07
N VAL A 220 28.08 15.39 15.34
CA VAL A 220 28.65 14.07 15.03
C VAL A 220 28.97 14.00 13.55
N ARG A 221 30.24 13.72 13.22
CA ARG A 221 30.68 13.61 11.81
C ARG A 221 30.33 12.26 11.22
N ASP A 222 30.22 12.22 9.91
CA ASP A 222 30.05 11.02 9.09
C ASP A 222 28.76 10.24 9.40
N VAL A 223 27.71 10.95 9.83
CA VAL A 223 26.39 10.41 10.08
C VAL A 223 25.31 11.16 9.30
N THR A 224 24.22 10.49 9.03
CA THR A 224 22.94 11.08 8.60
C THR A 224 21.94 10.86 9.72
N ALA A 225 21.37 11.94 10.29
CA ALA A 225 20.35 11.88 11.32
C ALA A 225 19.02 12.38 10.75
N GLN A 226 18.00 11.54 10.76
CA GLN A 226 16.68 11.83 10.21
C GLN A 226 15.60 11.55 11.25
N THR A 227 14.54 12.35 11.25
CA THR A 227 13.37 11.99 12.06
C THR A 227 12.79 10.66 11.57
N ARG A 228 12.09 9.92 12.44
CA ARG A 228 11.37 8.70 12.06
C ARG A 228 10.50 8.91 10.84
N ASN A 229 9.78 10.03 10.78
CA ASN A 229 8.87 10.34 9.67
C ASN A 229 9.63 10.56 8.36
N ASP A 230 10.77 11.27 8.40
CA ASP A 230 11.60 11.51 7.21
C ASP A 230 12.24 10.22 6.71
N PHE A 231 12.77 9.40 7.62
CA PHE A 231 13.38 8.12 7.29
C PHE A 231 12.34 7.16 6.68
N ALA A 232 11.14 7.06 7.27
CA ALA A 232 10.03 6.30 6.71
C ALA A 232 9.55 6.86 5.35
N ALA A 233 9.59 8.19 5.16
CA ALA A 233 9.24 8.79 3.88
C ALA A 233 10.25 8.45 2.77
N GLN A 234 11.55 8.43 3.08
CA GLN A 234 12.58 7.98 2.14
C GLN A 234 12.40 6.50 1.78
N GLU A 235 12.08 5.66 2.75
CA GLU A 235 11.80 4.25 2.52
C GLU A 235 10.59 4.04 1.59
N ARG A 236 9.48 4.74 1.83
CA ARG A 236 8.30 4.74 0.95
C ARG A 236 8.63 5.22 -0.46
N GLN A 237 9.53 6.21 -0.59
CA GLN A 237 9.93 6.73 -1.89
C GLN A 237 10.62 5.67 -2.74
N VAL A 238 11.46 4.82 -2.15
CA VAL A 238 12.10 3.70 -2.84
C VAL A 238 11.06 2.77 -3.48
N ILE A 239 10.04 2.38 -2.70
CA ILE A 239 8.97 1.51 -3.21
C ILE A 239 8.18 2.21 -4.32
N LYS A 240 7.89 3.50 -4.18
CA LYS A 240 7.22 4.29 -5.22
C LYS A 240 8.02 4.32 -6.50
N ASP A 241 9.31 4.62 -6.44
CA ASP A 241 10.18 4.71 -7.60
C ASP A 241 10.27 3.36 -8.34
N MET A 242 10.34 2.24 -7.59
CA MET A 242 10.35 0.90 -8.18
C MET A 242 9.02 0.49 -8.80
N SER A 243 7.89 0.98 -8.30
CA SER A 243 6.55 0.52 -8.69
C SER A 243 5.80 1.49 -9.60
N THR A 244 6.26 2.74 -9.75
CA THR A 244 5.54 3.81 -10.47
C THR A 244 5.18 3.41 -11.90
N ASP A 245 6.10 2.82 -12.65
CA ASP A 245 5.86 2.42 -14.03
C ASP A 245 4.80 1.32 -14.12
N VAL A 246 4.89 0.31 -13.24
CA VAL A 246 3.94 -0.80 -13.20
C VAL A 246 2.54 -0.29 -12.82
N ILE A 247 2.45 0.56 -11.78
CA ILE A 247 1.19 1.16 -11.36
C ILE A 247 0.58 2.00 -12.48
N THR A 248 1.39 2.80 -13.15
CA THR A 248 0.94 3.67 -14.24
C THR A 248 0.39 2.87 -15.42
N ILE A 249 1.11 1.83 -15.85
CA ILE A 249 0.67 0.94 -16.93
C ILE A 249 -0.63 0.23 -16.56
N MET A 250 -0.71 -0.34 -15.35
CA MET A 250 -1.91 -1.06 -14.89
C MET A 250 -3.12 -0.13 -14.74
N ASN A 251 -2.93 1.08 -14.22
CA ASN A 251 -3.98 2.09 -14.14
C ASN A 251 -4.46 2.53 -15.53
N LEU A 252 -3.54 2.67 -16.50
CA LEU A 252 -3.88 2.97 -17.88
C LEU A 252 -4.71 1.85 -18.50
N ILE A 253 -4.32 0.59 -18.30
CA ILE A 253 -5.09 -0.58 -18.76
C ILE A 253 -6.48 -0.58 -18.14
N GLY A 254 -6.59 -0.41 -16.82
CA GLY A 254 -7.89 -0.34 -16.12
C GLY A 254 -8.76 0.81 -16.63
N PHE A 255 -8.16 1.98 -16.87
CA PHE A 255 -8.83 3.13 -17.46
C PHE A 255 -9.37 2.82 -18.86
N LEU A 256 -8.55 2.22 -19.73
CA LEU A 256 -8.96 1.87 -21.10
C LEU A 256 -10.06 0.83 -21.12
N ILE A 257 -9.99 -0.20 -20.27
CA ILE A 257 -11.03 -1.21 -20.11
C ILE A 257 -12.34 -0.54 -19.64
N GLY A 258 -12.28 0.27 -18.58
CA GLY A 258 -13.44 0.98 -18.06
C GLY A 258 -14.07 1.92 -19.10
N LEU A 259 -13.23 2.65 -19.85
CA LEU A 259 -13.66 3.52 -20.93
C LEU A 259 -14.34 2.73 -22.06
N ALA A 260 -13.73 1.63 -22.52
CA ALA A 260 -14.27 0.81 -23.61
C ALA A 260 -15.63 0.19 -23.23
N VAL A 261 -15.71 -0.42 -22.04
CA VAL A 261 -16.96 -1.03 -21.54
C VAL A 261 -18.04 0.03 -21.39
N MET A 262 -17.71 1.16 -20.79
CA MET A 262 -18.67 2.24 -20.57
C MET A 262 -19.12 2.87 -21.88
N ALA A 263 -18.19 3.16 -22.80
CA ALA A 263 -18.50 3.71 -24.12
C ALA A 263 -19.43 2.78 -24.93
N LEU A 264 -19.11 1.48 -24.96
CA LEU A 264 -19.95 0.48 -25.64
C LEU A 264 -21.34 0.41 -25.02
N THR A 265 -21.44 0.44 -23.70
CA THR A 265 -22.71 0.32 -22.99
C THR A 265 -23.59 1.55 -23.20
N VAL A 266 -23.02 2.77 -23.06
CA VAL A 266 -23.79 4.01 -23.29
C VAL A 266 -24.19 4.11 -24.75
N TYR A 267 -23.30 3.73 -25.68
CA TYR A 267 -23.56 3.69 -27.10
C TYR A 267 -24.75 2.77 -27.45
N THR A 268 -24.70 1.50 -27.03
CA THR A 268 -25.78 0.52 -27.29
C THR A 268 -27.10 0.90 -26.60
N SER A 269 -27.02 1.48 -25.39
CA SER A 269 -28.17 2.02 -24.69
C SER A 269 -28.84 3.16 -25.47
N THR A 270 -28.04 4.09 -25.99
CA THR A 270 -28.52 5.22 -26.77
C THR A 270 -29.11 4.77 -28.12
N LEU A 271 -28.43 3.84 -28.80
CA LEU A 271 -28.89 3.30 -30.07
C LEU A 271 -30.25 2.58 -29.95
N SER A 272 -30.46 1.79 -28.91
CA SER A 272 -31.74 1.09 -28.69
C SER A 272 -32.89 2.04 -28.38
N ARG A 273 -32.64 3.26 -27.98
CA ARG A 273 -33.62 4.32 -27.68
C ARG A 273 -33.69 5.41 -28.71
N ARG A 274 -33.09 5.19 -29.89
CA ARG A 274 -33.02 6.20 -30.96
C ARG A 274 -34.40 6.74 -31.35
N ARG A 275 -35.43 5.87 -31.38
CA ARG A 275 -36.81 6.27 -31.66
C ARG A 275 -37.41 7.16 -30.58
N GLU A 276 -37.18 6.83 -29.30
CA GLU A 276 -37.64 7.62 -28.15
C GLU A 276 -37.00 9.04 -28.19
N TYR A 277 -35.70 9.14 -28.44
CA TYR A 277 -34.99 10.43 -28.58
C TYR A 277 -35.51 11.22 -29.80
N GLY A 278 -35.77 10.54 -30.91
CA GLY A 278 -36.36 11.18 -32.10
C GLY A 278 -37.78 11.74 -31.84
N MET A 279 -38.63 11.01 -31.12
CA MET A 279 -39.95 11.48 -30.70
C MET A 279 -39.86 12.70 -29.76
N LEU A 280 -38.98 12.65 -28.78
CA LEU A 280 -38.76 13.78 -27.87
C LEU A 280 -38.29 15.05 -28.64
N LYS A 281 -37.42 14.87 -29.63
CA LYS A 281 -36.95 15.95 -30.49
C LYS A 281 -38.08 16.52 -31.36
N ALA A 282 -38.95 15.66 -31.90
CA ALA A 282 -40.13 16.09 -32.65
C ALA A 282 -41.17 16.84 -31.78
N LEU A 283 -41.23 16.54 -30.48
CA LEU A 283 -42.06 17.25 -29.49
C LEU A 283 -41.39 18.53 -28.96
N GLY A 284 -40.23 18.94 -29.51
CA GLY A 284 -39.55 20.21 -29.18
C GLY A 284 -38.49 20.12 -28.09
N ALA A 285 -38.06 18.93 -27.68
CA ALA A 285 -36.93 18.79 -26.74
C ALA A 285 -35.64 19.35 -27.35
N ARG A 286 -34.91 20.15 -26.58
CA ARG A 286 -33.62 20.71 -27.01
C ARG A 286 -32.54 19.64 -27.03
N ASN A 287 -31.58 19.74 -27.93
CA ASN A 287 -30.46 18.82 -28.00
C ASN A 287 -29.70 18.74 -26.65
N THR A 288 -29.55 19.88 -25.95
CA THR A 288 -28.94 19.95 -24.62
C THR A 288 -29.64 19.09 -23.59
N ASP A 289 -30.96 18.98 -23.63
CA ASP A 289 -31.73 18.14 -22.70
C ASP A 289 -31.47 16.65 -22.92
N LEU A 290 -31.33 16.24 -24.17
CA LEU A 290 -31.00 14.87 -24.57
C LEU A 290 -29.53 14.54 -24.19
N TYR A 291 -28.60 15.46 -24.40
CA TYR A 291 -27.20 15.29 -24.00
C TYR A 291 -27.05 15.14 -22.50
N LEU A 292 -27.73 15.98 -21.72
CA LEU A 292 -27.77 15.88 -20.26
C LEU A 292 -28.36 14.55 -19.78
N THR A 293 -29.35 14.01 -20.50
CA THR A 293 -29.92 12.71 -20.16
C THR A 293 -28.90 11.58 -20.34
N VAL A 294 -28.15 11.58 -21.44
CA VAL A 294 -27.10 10.57 -21.71
C VAL A 294 -25.93 10.71 -20.72
N LEU A 295 -25.49 11.96 -20.48
CA LEU A 295 -24.43 12.21 -19.50
C LEU A 295 -24.85 11.80 -18.09
N ALA A 296 -26.07 12.15 -17.68
CA ALA A 296 -26.60 11.74 -16.38
C ALA A 296 -26.70 10.21 -16.24
N GLN A 297 -27.08 9.49 -17.32
CA GLN A 297 -27.07 8.03 -17.33
C GLN A 297 -25.64 7.47 -17.19
N ALA A 298 -24.67 8.04 -17.89
CA ALA A 298 -23.26 7.64 -17.80
C ALA A 298 -22.72 7.87 -16.38
N ILE A 299 -22.93 9.05 -15.80
CA ILE A 299 -22.51 9.38 -14.43
C ILE A 299 -23.16 8.43 -13.41
N LEU A 300 -24.46 8.19 -13.53
CA LEU A 300 -25.16 7.28 -12.61
C LEU A 300 -24.61 5.85 -12.69
N SER A 301 -24.36 5.35 -13.90
CA SER A 301 -23.75 4.02 -14.10
C SER A 301 -22.36 3.92 -13.48
N VAL A 302 -21.55 4.97 -13.63
CA VAL A 302 -20.20 5.04 -13.06
C VAL A 302 -20.22 5.15 -11.53
N ILE A 303 -21.15 5.93 -10.96
CA ILE A 303 -21.32 6.02 -9.50
C ILE A 303 -21.69 4.65 -8.93
N LEU A 304 -22.66 3.97 -9.54
CA LEU A 304 -23.04 2.62 -9.12
C LEU A 304 -21.88 1.63 -9.29
N GLY A 305 -21.17 1.69 -10.42
CA GLY A 305 -19.97 0.89 -10.66
C GLY A 305 -18.87 1.13 -9.64
N PHE A 306 -18.64 2.40 -9.28
CA PHE A 306 -17.66 2.77 -8.25
C PHE A 306 -18.05 2.22 -6.87
N LEU A 307 -19.31 2.35 -6.47
CA LEU A 307 -19.79 1.83 -5.19
C LEU A 307 -19.67 0.30 -5.12
N PHE A 308 -20.03 -0.39 -6.21
CA PHE A 308 -19.86 -1.85 -6.29
C PHE A 308 -18.39 -2.26 -6.33
N GLY A 309 -17.57 -1.59 -7.11
CA GLY A 309 -16.11 -1.83 -7.16
C GLY A 309 -15.46 -1.62 -5.80
N LEU A 310 -15.82 -0.53 -5.11
CA LEU A 310 -15.35 -0.27 -3.75
C LEU A 310 -15.81 -1.35 -2.76
N ALA A 311 -17.08 -1.74 -2.81
CA ALA A 311 -17.61 -2.80 -1.93
C ALA A 311 -16.87 -4.13 -2.14
N LEU A 312 -16.59 -4.49 -3.40
CA LEU A 312 -15.79 -5.68 -3.72
C LEU A 312 -14.33 -5.54 -3.26
N THR A 313 -13.71 -4.36 -3.43
CA THR A 313 -12.34 -4.12 -2.93
C THR A 313 -12.30 -4.26 -1.41
N LEU A 314 -13.25 -3.67 -0.68
CA LEU A 314 -13.35 -3.82 0.78
C LEU A 314 -13.61 -5.27 1.20
N LEU A 315 -14.38 -6.03 0.42
CA LEU A 315 -14.54 -7.46 0.68
C LEU A 315 -13.20 -8.20 0.53
N LEU A 316 -12.41 -7.87 -0.48
CA LEU A 316 -11.08 -8.45 -0.69
C LEU A 316 -10.12 -8.15 0.48
N THR A 317 -10.19 -6.97 1.11
CA THR A 317 -9.37 -6.66 2.30
C THR A 317 -9.63 -7.62 3.47
N ILE A 318 -10.84 -8.17 3.56
CA ILE A 318 -11.23 -9.12 4.62
C ILE A 318 -10.91 -10.56 4.20
N VAL A 319 -11.15 -10.90 2.94
CA VAL A 319 -11.08 -12.29 2.45
C VAL A 319 -9.63 -12.73 2.22
N ILE A 320 -8.76 -11.87 1.67
CA ILE A 320 -7.38 -12.24 1.32
C ILE A 320 -6.57 -12.73 2.52
N PRO A 321 -6.58 -12.08 3.70
CA PRO A 321 -5.87 -12.58 4.87
C PRO A 321 -6.35 -13.96 5.37
N ILE A 322 -7.62 -14.30 5.17
CA ILE A 322 -8.20 -15.61 5.58
C ILE A 322 -7.50 -16.78 4.86
N PHE A 323 -6.99 -16.54 3.64
CA PHE A 323 -6.24 -17.56 2.88
C PHE A 323 -4.73 -17.61 3.25
N GLY A 324 -4.32 -17.03 4.38
CA GLY A 324 -2.92 -17.07 4.85
C GLY A 324 -1.95 -16.21 4.04
N SER A 325 -2.46 -15.22 3.30
CA SER A 325 -1.62 -14.28 2.56
C SER A 325 -1.21 -13.11 3.46
N ASN A 326 0.09 -12.78 3.46
CA ASN A 326 0.62 -11.57 4.10
C ASN A 326 0.29 -10.27 3.32
N LEU A 327 -0.50 -10.39 2.24
CA LEU A 327 -0.91 -9.25 1.44
C LEU A 327 -1.92 -8.39 2.20
N VAL A 328 -1.55 -7.18 2.52
CA VAL A 328 -2.43 -6.18 3.12
C VAL A 328 -2.94 -5.24 2.03
N LEU A 329 -4.26 -5.18 1.89
CA LEU A 329 -4.91 -4.18 1.03
C LEU A 329 -5.36 -3.01 1.90
N GLU A 330 -4.82 -1.83 1.64
CA GLU A 330 -5.20 -0.61 2.34
C GLU A 330 -5.81 0.42 1.40
N VAL A 331 -7.10 0.68 1.59
CA VAL A 331 -7.82 1.68 0.79
C VAL A 331 -7.65 3.05 1.41
N SER A 332 -6.79 3.89 0.84
CA SER A 332 -6.55 5.24 1.34
C SER A 332 -7.63 6.23 0.87
N ARG A 333 -7.83 7.34 1.62
CA ARG A 333 -8.71 8.42 1.19
C ARG A 333 -8.26 9.06 -0.12
N ILE A 334 -6.95 9.11 -0.35
CA ILE A 334 -6.35 9.66 -1.57
C ILE A 334 -6.66 8.75 -2.75
N SER A 335 -6.59 7.43 -2.57
CA SER A 335 -6.97 6.42 -3.57
C SER A 335 -8.43 6.58 -4.00
N LEU A 336 -9.34 6.75 -3.03
CA LEU A 336 -10.76 6.96 -3.33
C LEU A 336 -10.99 8.23 -4.15
N LEU A 337 -10.33 9.33 -3.82
CA LEU A 337 -10.43 10.58 -4.56
C LEU A 337 -9.87 10.46 -5.99
N LYS A 338 -8.70 9.83 -6.14
CA LYS A 338 -8.07 9.59 -7.45
C LYS A 338 -9.00 8.74 -8.34
N VAL A 339 -9.42 7.57 -7.86
CA VAL A 339 -10.23 6.64 -8.65
C VAL A 339 -11.63 7.21 -8.90
N GLY A 340 -12.21 7.92 -7.93
CA GLY A 340 -13.45 8.67 -8.10
C GLY A 340 -13.34 9.72 -9.22
N SER A 341 -12.25 10.48 -9.26
CA SER A 341 -12.00 11.46 -10.32
C SER A 341 -11.84 10.80 -11.69
N VAL A 342 -11.03 9.74 -11.76
CA VAL A 342 -10.83 8.95 -13.00
C VAL A 342 -12.17 8.38 -13.49
N SER A 343 -13.01 7.88 -12.61
CA SER A 343 -14.31 7.33 -12.96
C SER A 343 -15.26 8.37 -13.57
N LEU A 344 -15.23 9.62 -13.07
CA LEU A 344 -16.00 10.72 -13.66
C LEU A 344 -15.47 11.12 -15.04
N VAL A 345 -14.15 11.07 -15.25
CA VAL A 345 -13.54 11.29 -16.57
C VAL A 345 -13.98 10.20 -17.56
N ILE A 346 -13.99 8.93 -17.13
CA ILE A 346 -14.53 7.82 -17.94
C ILE A 346 -15.98 8.09 -18.34
N ALA A 347 -16.84 8.53 -17.40
CA ALA A 347 -18.23 8.86 -17.70
C ALA A 347 -18.37 9.98 -18.75
N ALA A 348 -17.59 11.05 -18.60
CA ALA A 348 -17.63 12.19 -19.50
C ALA A 348 -17.17 11.82 -20.93
N ILE A 349 -16.04 11.12 -21.06
CA ILE A 349 -15.51 10.72 -22.37
C ILE A 349 -16.42 9.69 -23.05
N SER A 350 -16.92 8.69 -22.31
CA SER A 350 -17.77 7.64 -22.84
C SER A 350 -19.13 8.15 -23.37
N ALA A 351 -19.61 9.28 -22.83
CA ALA A 351 -20.85 9.91 -23.27
C ALA A 351 -20.68 10.72 -24.58
N MET A 352 -19.46 11.09 -24.99
CA MET A 352 -19.24 11.95 -26.18
C MET A 352 -19.70 11.32 -27.48
N LEU A 353 -19.44 10.03 -27.69
CA LEU A 353 -19.83 9.30 -28.90
C LEU A 353 -21.36 9.21 -29.07
N PRO A 354 -22.13 8.76 -28.07
CA PRO A 354 -23.58 8.75 -28.11
C PRO A 354 -24.21 10.15 -28.29
N ILE A 355 -23.64 11.17 -27.63
CA ILE A 355 -24.10 12.55 -27.74
C ILE A 355 -24.02 13.04 -29.20
N ARG A 356 -22.90 12.77 -29.90
CA ARG A 356 -22.75 13.11 -31.32
C ARG A 356 -23.79 12.43 -32.20
N GLN A 357 -24.16 11.18 -31.90
CA GLN A 357 -25.21 10.46 -32.65
C GLN A 357 -26.61 11.07 -32.46
N ILE A 358 -26.95 11.48 -31.23
CA ILE A 358 -28.22 12.15 -30.95
C ILE A 358 -28.28 13.51 -31.65
N ALA A 359 -27.17 14.24 -31.72
CA ALA A 359 -27.12 15.52 -32.42
C ALA A 359 -27.55 15.42 -33.88
N GLY A 360 -27.11 14.37 -34.59
CA GLY A 360 -27.40 14.11 -36.00
C GLY A 360 -28.74 13.42 -36.25
N LEU A 361 -29.58 13.18 -35.22
CA LEU A 361 -30.91 12.57 -35.46
C LEU A 361 -31.86 13.52 -36.14
N ASP A 362 -32.35 13.12 -37.34
CA ASP A 362 -33.43 13.77 -38.04
C ASP A 362 -34.79 13.32 -37.47
N PRO A 363 -35.59 14.23 -36.88
CA PRO A 363 -36.93 13.91 -36.38
C PRO A 363 -37.85 13.24 -37.41
N ALA A 364 -37.70 13.59 -38.70
CA ALA A 364 -38.50 13.05 -39.78
C ALA A 364 -38.32 11.53 -40.02
N MET A 365 -37.14 10.98 -39.64
CA MET A 365 -36.86 9.55 -39.76
C MET A 365 -37.70 8.69 -38.83
N VAL A 366 -38.26 9.26 -37.74
CA VAL A 366 -39.11 8.55 -36.78
C VAL A 366 -40.46 8.26 -37.38
N PHE A 367 -40.93 9.11 -38.28
CA PHE A 367 -42.24 8.99 -38.93
C PHE A 367 -42.19 8.20 -40.25
N ARG A 368 -41.02 8.02 -40.87
CA ARG A 368 -40.81 7.13 -42.02
C ARG A 368 -40.60 5.71 -41.49
N GLY A 369 -41.71 5.07 -41.08
CA GLY A 369 -41.66 3.75 -40.55
C GLY A 369 -41.07 2.70 -41.48
N ARG A 370 -40.07 2.02 -41.01
CA ARG A 370 -39.78 0.59 -41.15
C ARG A 370 -38.97 0.12 -39.96
#